data_b184697eee6df08a19f17c76f8292243
#
_entry.id   b184697eee6df08a19f17c76f8292243
#
_cell.length_a   1.000
_cell.length_b   1.000
_cell.length_c   1.000
_cell.angle_alpha   90.00
_cell.angle_beta   90.00
_cell.angle_gamma   90.00
#
_symmetry.space_group_name_H-M   'P 1'
#
loop_
_entity.id
_entity.type
_entity.pdbx_description
1 polymer ?
#
loop_
_entity_poly.entity_id
_entity_poly.type
_entity_poly.pdbx_seq_one_letter_code
_entity_poly.pdbx_strand_id
1 'polypeptide(L)'
;LSVGDEITVPGEEITTAVKRFWKHGLFSDVKILATKIEGDQIWLEIQLKQRPRISQVNYHGIKKGEREDLEAKLGLKKGFQVTPNVMDRAKIVIQKFFDGKGFKNVDVEIEQKDDPANEGEVIVDINIDKNEKTKIHRIYFEGNEKLTARELKKAMKKKFF
;
A
#
# COMPACT_ATOMS: atom_id res chain seq x y z
N LEU A 1 11.30 27.12 -13.98
CA LEU A 1 11.69 27.18 -15.41
C LEU A 1 10.61 27.88 -16.20
N SER A 2 10.99 28.90 -16.93
CA SER A 2 10.10 29.66 -17.80
C SER A 2 10.80 29.87 -19.15
N VAL A 3 10.02 30.20 -20.18
CA VAL A 3 10.61 30.52 -21.48
C VAL A 3 11.42 31.81 -21.34
N GLY A 4 12.69 31.78 -21.77
CA GLY A 4 13.64 32.88 -21.65
C GLY A 4 14.57 32.82 -20.43
N ASP A 5 14.40 31.80 -19.53
CA ASP A 5 15.35 31.61 -18.43
C ASP A 5 16.70 31.12 -18.96
N GLU A 6 17.79 31.69 -18.43
CA GLU A 6 19.14 31.17 -18.62
C GLU A 6 19.38 30.01 -17.66
N ILE A 7 19.72 28.84 -18.21
CA ILE A 7 19.93 27.62 -17.41
C ILE A 7 21.22 26.91 -17.83
N THR A 8 21.82 26.20 -16.90
CA THR A 8 22.90 25.25 -17.17
C THR A 8 22.34 23.84 -17.38
N VAL A 9 22.74 23.13 -18.45
CA VAL A 9 22.32 21.78 -18.77
C VAL A 9 23.53 20.85 -18.84
N PRO A 10 23.62 19.84 -18.00
CA PRO A 10 22.77 19.55 -16.80
C PRO A 10 23.01 20.55 -15.67
N GLY A 11 21.95 20.91 -14.92
CA GLY A 11 22.02 21.92 -13.87
C GLY A 11 21.02 21.72 -12.73
N GLU A 12 21.18 22.56 -11.70
CA GLU A 12 20.33 22.50 -10.50
C GLU A 12 18.87 22.91 -10.79
N GLU A 13 18.65 23.80 -11.77
CA GLU A 13 17.33 24.28 -12.15
C GLU A 13 16.44 23.15 -12.66
N ILE A 14 17.00 22.27 -13.50
CA ILE A 14 16.31 21.08 -14.02
C ILE A 14 16.03 20.10 -12.89
N THR A 15 17.03 19.83 -12.05
CA THR A 15 16.89 18.94 -10.90
C THR A 15 15.83 19.44 -9.94
N THR A 16 15.80 20.74 -9.68
CA THR A 16 14.79 21.37 -8.81
C THR A 16 13.39 21.29 -9.40
N ALA A 17 13.24 21.49 -10.72
CA ALA A 17 11.97 21.35 -11.41
C ALA A 17 11.44 19.92 -11.31
N VAL A 18 12.27 18.91 -11.57
CA VAL A 18 11.91 17.48 -11.39
C VAL A 18 11.47 17.19 -9.94
N LYS A 19 12.26 17.65 -8.95
CA LYS A 19 11.92 17.48 -7.53
C LYS A 19 10.57 18.10 -7.16
N ARG A 20 10.21 19.25 -7.73
CA ARG A 20 8.90 19.89 -7.52
C ARG A 20 7.76 19.04 -8.04
N PHE A 21 7.88 18.47 -9.26
CA PHE A 21 6.87 17.54 -9.80
C PHE A 21 6.71 16.29 -8.91
N TRP A 22 7.82 15.70 -8.45
CA TRP A 22 7.78 14.56 -7.53
C TRP A 22 7.12 14.91 -6.19
N LYS A 23 7.33 16.12 -5.68
CA LYS A 23 6.72 16.56 -4.41
C LYS A 23 5.20 16.63 -4.47
N HIS A 24 4.62 16.89 -5.65
CA HIS A 24 3.16 16.84 -5.81
C HIS A 24 2.56 15.44 -5.67
N GLY A 25 3.38 14.38 -5.83
CA GLY A 25 2.94 12.99 -5.66
C GLY A 25 1.99 12.45 -6.72
N LEU A 26 1.61 13.27 -7.71
CA LEU A 26 0.63 12.95 -8.75
C LEU A 26 1.21 12.10 -9.90
N PHE A 27 2.54 12.10 -10.04
CA PHE A 27 3.23 11.50 -11.17
C PHE A 27 4.00 10.25 -10.73
N SER A 28 4.01 9.24 -11.58
CA SER A 28 4.82 8.02 -11.44
C SER A 28 6.18 8.16 -12.10
N ASP A 29 6.28 9.03 -13.10
CA ASP A 29 7.53 9.35 -13.79
C ASP A 29 7.53 10.80 -14.25
N VAL A 30 8.70 11.43 -14.21
CA VAL A 30 8.94 12.81 -14.67
C VAL A 30 10.26 12.83 -15.42
N LYS A 31 10.22 13.17 -16.70
CA LYS A 31 11.41 13.33 -17.55
C LYS A 31 11.42 14.71 -18.17
N ILE A 32 12.60 15.33 -18.19
CA ILE A 32 12.87 16.56 -18.94
C ILE A 32 13.89 16.21 -20.00
N LEU A 33 13.51 16.33 -21.25
CA LEU A 33 14.31 15.99 -22.41
C LEU A 33 14.67 17.24 -23.18
N ALA A 34 15.91 17.33 -23.63
CA ALA A 34 16.32 18.30 -24.61
C ALA A 34 15.93 17.80 -26.02
N THR A 35 14.96 18.44 -26.65
CA THR A 35 14.46 18.02 -27.96
C THR A 35 15.23 18.70 -29.12
N LYS A 36 15.75 19.88 -28.87
CA LYS A 36 16.52 20.65 -29.86
C LYS A 36 17.53 21.54 -29.16
N ILE A 37 18.70 21.69 -29.75
CA ILE A 37 19.75 22.65 -29.34
C ILE A 37 20.22 23.40 -30.58
N GLU A 38 20.11 24.71 -30.56
CA GLU A 38 20.59 25.60 -31.62
C GLU A 38 21.40 26.75 -30.99
N GLY A 39 22.73 26.73 -31.20
CA GLY A 39 23.65 27.71 -30.60
C GLY A 39 23.57 27.65 -29.06
N ASP A 40 23.12 28.73 -28.44
CA ASP A 40 22.91 28.90 -27.01
C ASP A 40 21.44 28.65 -26.55
N GLN A 41 20.58 28.22 -27.48
CA GLN A 41 19.17 27.97 -27.20
C GLN A 41 18.88 26.49 -27.11
N ILE A 42 18.06 26.10 -26.13
CA ILE A 42 17.62 24.74 -25.88
C ILE A 42 16.10 24.67 -25.76
N TRP A 43 15.50 23.65 -26.38
CA TRP A 43 14.09 23.31 -26.26
C TRP A 43 13.94 22.13 -25.34
N LEU A 44 13.16 22.31 -24.29
CA LEU A 44 12.90 21.27 -23.30
C LEU A 44 11.49 20.73 -23.47
N GLU A 45 11.38 19.40 -23.47
CA GLU A 45 10.12 18.67 -23.39
C GLU A 45 9.99 18.06 -22.01
N ILE A 46 8.86 18.33 -21.33
CA ILE A 46 8.56 17.75 -20.02
C ILE A 46 7.56 16.63 -20.22
N GLN A 47 8.02 15.40 -20.04
CA GLN A 47 7.19 14.20 -20.10
C GLN A 47 6.76 13.81 -18.68
N LEU A 48 5.44 13.78 -18.45
CA LEU A 48 4.84 13.46 -17.18
C LEU A 48 3.99 12.19 -17.31
N LYS A 49 4.28 11.17 -16.51
CA LYS A 49 3.43 9.98 -16.41
C LYS A 49 2.62 10.07 -15.12
N GLN A 50 1.31 10.16 -15.23
CA GLN A 50 0.42 10.16 -14.07
C GLN A 50 0.45 8.80 -13.36
N ARG A 51 0.23 8.80 -12.04
CA ARG A 51 0.03 7.56 -11.29
C ARG A 51 -1.33 6.98 -11.67
N PRO A 52 -1.41 5.65 -11.87
CA PRO A 52 -2.66 5.02 -12.22
C PRO A 52 -3.70 5.17 -11.10
N ARG A 53 -4.95 5.13 -11.47
CA ARG A 53 -6.09 5.12 -10.56
C ARG A 53 -6.70 3.72 -10.48
N ILE A 54 -7.28 3.40 -9.34
CA ILE A 54 -7.97 2.12 -9.15
C ILE A 54 -9.27 2.12 -9.93
N SER A 55 -9.44 1.17 -10.84
CA SER A 55 -10.73 0.87 -11.48
C SER A 55 -11.53 -0.11 -10.65
N GLN A 56 -10.87 -1.14 -10.10
CA GLN A 56 -11.47 -2.21 -9.32
C GLN A 56 -10.48 -2.75 -8.30
N VAL A 57 -11.00 -3.22 -7.15
CA VAL A 57 -10.24 -3.97 -6.13
C VAL A 57 -10.85 -5.34 -5.97
N ASN A 58 -10.05 -6.38 -6.14
CA ASN A 58 -10.44 -7.77 -5.92
C ASN A 58 -9.72 -8.32 -4.68
N TYR A 59 -10.44 -9.12 -3.90
CA TYR A 59 -9.91 -9.77 -2.72
C TYR A 59 -10.02 -11.28 -2.88
N HIS A 60 -8.92 -11.98 -2.67
CA HIS A 60 -8.82 -13.44 -2.77
C HIS A 60 -8.38 -14.06 -1.43
N GLY A 61 -8.79 -15.31 -1.16
CA GLY A 61 -8.40 -16.04 0.04
C GLY A 61 -9.16 -15.69 1.33
N ILE A 62 -10.19 -14.84 1.25
CA ILE A 62 -10.98 -14.39 2.41
C ILE A 62 -12.48 -14.58 2.22
N LYS A 63 -13.22 -14.60 3.33
CA LYS A 63 -14.69 -14.70 3.33
C LYS A 63 -15.33 -13.34 3.07
N LYS A 64 -16.60 -13.35 2.60
CA LYS A 64 -17.36 -12.14 2.29
C LYS A 64 -17.40 -11.12 3.44
N GLY A 65 -17.71 -11.53 4.67
CA GLY A 65 -17.72 -10.61 5.81
C GLY A 65 -16.33 -10.04 6.17
N GLU A 66 -15.25 -10.82 5.97
CA GLU A 66 -13.88 -10.33 6.14
C GLU A 66 -13.52 -9.28 5.09
N ARG A 67 -14.02 -9.47 3.86
CA ARG A 67 -13.85 -8.52 2.76
C ARG A 67 -14.54 -7.20 3.09
N GLU A 68 -15.79 -7.22 3.49
CA GLU A 68 -16.56 -6.02 3.86
C GLU A 68 -15.88 -5.21 4.97
N ASP A 69 -15.39 -5.90 6.02
CA ASP A 69 -14.61 -5.29 7.11
C ASP A 69 -13.31 -4.65 6.61
N LEU A 70 -12.60 -5.32 5.69
CA LEU A 70 -11.33 -4.82 5.13
C LEU A 70 -11.56 -3.64 4.18
N GLU A 71 -12.57 -3.69 3.32
CA GLU A 71 -12.93 -2.59 2.42
C GLU A 71 -13.17 -1.29 3.22
N ALA A 72 -13.89 -1.39 4.34
CA ALA A 72 -14.14 -0.27 5.23
C ALA A 72 -12.85 0.28 5.87
N LYS A 73 -11.90 -0.59 6.22
CA LYS A 73 -10.63 -0.21 6.88
C LYS A 73 -9.58 0.32 5.92
N LEU A 74 -9.48 -0.25 4.73
CA LEU A 74 -8.48 0.11 3.73
C LEU A 74 -8.83 1.41 3.01
N GLY A 75 -10.11 1.67 2.79
CA GLY A 75 -10.59 2.83 2.06
C GLY A 75 -10.16 2.86 0.58
N LEU A 76 -9.70 1.73 0.04
CA LEU A 76 -9.34 1.61 -1.37
C LEU A 76 -10.62 1.59 -2.20
N LYS A 77 -10.84 2.63 -2.98
CA LYS A 77 -12.04 2.79 -3.80
C LYS A 77 -11.67 3.10 -5.24
N LYS A 78 -12.61 2.85 -6.15
CA LYS A 78 -12.50 3.28 -7.54
C LYS A 78 -12.13 4.77 -7.62
N GLY A 79 -11.21 5.11 -8.53
CA GLY A 79 -10.69 6.46 -8.73
C GLY A 79 -9.58 6.87 -7.76
N PHE A 80 -9.29 6.04 -6.73
CA PHE A 80 -8.20 6.30 -5.79
C PHE A 80 -6.85 6.12 -6.49
N GLN A 81 -5.91 7.03 -6.21
CA GLN A 81 -4.60 6.99 -6.82
C GLN A 81 -3.71 5.92 -6.18
N VAL A 82 -3.08 5.09 -7.01
CA VAL A 82 -2.18 4.04 -6.56
C VAL A 82 -0.79 4.62 -6.33
N THR A 83 -0.31 4.50 -5.09
CA THR A 83 1.07 4.85 -4.71
C THR A 83 1.71 3.69 -3.95
N PRO A 84 3.05 3.53 -4.00
CA PRO A 84 3.73 2.49 -3.22
C PRO A 84 3.36 2.55 -1.73
N ASN A 85 3.33 3.74 -1.14
CA ASN A 85 2.96 3.95 0.27
C ASN A 85 1.54 3.46 0.59
N VAL A 86 0.56 3.69 -0.31
CA VAL A 86 -0.82 3.21 -0.14
C VAL A 86 -0.86 1.68 -0.15
N MET A 87 -0.10 1.03 -1.04
CA MET A 87 -0.04 -0.44 -1.11
C MET A 87 0.66 -1.05 0.10
N ASP A 88 1.78 -0.48 0.55
CA ASP A 88 2.49 -0.94 1.75
C ASP A 88 1.63 -0.78 3.00
N ARG A 89 0.95 0.35 3.13
CA ARG A 89 -0.01 0.58 4.22
C ARG A 89 -1.16 -0.42 4.18
N ALA A 90 -1.68 -0.75 3.01
CA ALA A 90 -2.72 -1.75 2.85
C ALA A 90 -2.26 -3.12 3.35
N LYS A 91 -1.06 -3.58 3.01
CA LYS A 91 -0.47 -4.83 3.54
C LYS A 91 -0.43 -4.84 5.07
N ILE A 92 0.07 -3.77 5.68
CA ILE A 92 0.17 -3.65 7.14
C ILE A 92 -1.21 -3.70 7.80
N VAL A 93 -2.22 -3.03 7.23
CA VAL A 93 -3.58 -3.03 7.77
C VAL A 93 -4.21 -4.42 7.68
N ILE A 94 -4.03 -5.13 6.56
CA ILE A 94 -4.53 -6.49 6.36
C ILE A 94 -3.87 -7.44 7.36
N GLN A 95 -2.55 -7.41 7.50
CA GLN A 95 -1.82 -8.25 8.45
C GLN A 95 -2.31 -8.02 9.89
N LYS A 96 -2.43 -6.75 10.33
CA LYS A 96 -2.96 -6.40 11.65
C LYS A 96 -4.40 -6.87 11.87
N PHE A 97 -5.24 -6.79 10.85
CA PHE A 97 -6.62 -7.25 10.92
C PHE A 97 -6.71 -8.75 11.20
N PHE A 98 -5.92 -9.56 10.50
CA PHE A 98 -5.90 -11.00 10.70
C PHE A 98 -5.12 -11.42 11.94
N ASP A 99 -4.07 -10.68 12.34
CA ASP A 99 -3.37 -10.87 13.61
C ASP A 99 -4.34 -10.78 14.80
N GLY A 100 -5.22 -9.79 14.79
CA GLY A 100 -6.30 -9.64 15.77
C GLY A 100 -7.31 -10.80 15.78
N LYS A 101 -7.44 -11.55 14.68
CA LYS A 101 -8.27 -12.76 14.56
C LYS A 101 -7.51 -14.06 14.88
N GLY A 102 -6.22 -13.96 15.26
CA GLY A 102 -5.37 -15.08 15.67
C GLY A 102 -4.56 -15.71 14.54
N PHE A 103 -4.49 -15.10 13.36
CA PHE A 103 -3.62 -15.49 12.26
C PHE A 103 -2.34 -14.66 12.30
N LYS A 104 -1.24 -15.25 12.80
CA LYS A 104 0.03 -14.53 13.02
C LYS A 104 0.92 -14.46 11.80
N ASN A 105 0.77 -15.41 10.87
CA ASN A 105 1.60 -15.57 9.68
C ASN A 105 0.74 -15.39 8.44
N VAL A 106 0.26 -14.16 8.21
CA VAL A 106 -0.55 -13.84 7.03
C VAL A 106 0.33 -13.31 5.93
N ASP A 107 0.32 -13.99 4.79
CA ASP A 107 0.96 -13.52 3.58
C ASP A 107 -0.02 -12.68 2.77
N VAL A 108 0.44 -11.50 2.33
CA VAL A 108 -0.36 -10.54 1.56
C VAL A 108 0.42 -10.13 0.33
N GLU A 109 -0.09 -10.50 -0.82
CA GLU A 109 0.41 -10.04 -2.11
C GLU A 109 -0.58 -9.08 -2.75
N ILE A 110 -0.09 -7.95 -3.22
CA ILE A 110 -0.90 -6.96 -3.92
C ILE A 110 -0.31 -6.79 -5.32
N GLU A 111 -1.09 -7.17 -6.31
CA GLU A 111 -0.75 -7.04 -7.72
C GLU A 111 -1.56 -5.91 -8.35
N GLN A 112 -0.95 -5.25 -9.32
CA GLN A 112 -1.59 -4.21 -10.12
C GLN A 112 -1.54 -4.66 -11.59
N LYS A 113 -2.70 -4.65 -12.24
CA LYS A 113 -2.83 -4.98 -13.66
C LYS A 113 -3.51 -3.83 -14.36
N ASP A 114 -3.00 -3.44 -15.52
CA ASP A 114 -3.67 -2.42 -16.34
C ASP A 114 -5.10 -2.86 -16.64
N ASP A 115 -6.04 -1.93 -16.52
CA ASP A 115 -7.44 -2.19 -16.85
C ASP A 115 -7.62 -2.05 -18.38
N PRO A 116 -7.92 -3.13 -19.11
CA PRO A 116 -8.08 -3.07 -20.55
C PRO A 116 -9.27 -2.23 -21.01
N ALA A 117 -10.21 -1.94 -20.11
CA ALA A 117 -11.41 -1.16 -20.41
C ALA A 117 -11.21 0.35 -20.13
N ASN A 118 -10.22 0.72 -19.31
CA ASN A 118 -10.02 2.09 -18.88
C ASN A 118 -8.53 2.46 -18.90
N GLU A 119 -8.13 3.23 -19.90
CA GLU A 119 -6.74 3.70 -20.01
C GLU A 119 -6.31 4.55 -18.80
N GLY A 120 -5.13 4.25 -18.27
CA GLY A 120 -4.60 4.94 -17.08
C GLY A 120 -5.20 4.47 -15.74
N GLU A 121 -6.08 3.48 -15.77
CA GLU A 121 -6.61 2.82 -14.58
C GLU A 121 -6.00 1.42 -14.40
N VAL A 122 -6.01 0.92 -13.16
CA VAL A 122 -5.52 -0.42 -12.82
C VAL A 122 -6.52 -1.17 -11.96
N ILE A 123 -6.57 -2.47 -12.17
CA ILE A 123 -7.23 -3.43 -11.29
C ILE A 123 -6.21 -3.83 -10.21
N VAL A 124 -6.60 -3.74 -8.96
CA VAL A 124 -5.78 -4.15 -7.81
C VAL A 124 -6.29 -5.49 -7.31
N ASP A 125 -5.48 -6.53 -7.46
CA ASP A 125 -5.73 -7.86 -6.92
C ASP A 125 -5.00 -8.04 -5.59
N ILE A 126 -5.73 -8.31 -4.52
CA ILE A 126 -5.20 -8.52 -3.17
C ILE A 126 -5.36 -10.00 -2.83
N ASN A 127 -4.25 -10.74 -2.87
CA ASN A 127 -4.18 -12.15 -2.53
C ASN A 127 -3.78 -12.28 -1.05
N ILE A 128 -4.61 -12.95 -0.26
CA ILE A 128 -4.41 -13.09 1.19
C ILE A 128 -4.36 -14.58 1.52
N ASP A 129 -3.20 -15.06 1.94
CA ASP A 129 -3.06 -16.38 2.55
C ASP A 129 -2.98 -16.22 4.07
N LYS A 130 -3.99 -16.70 4.75
CA LYS A 130 -4.08 -16.60 6.21
C LYS A 130 -3.20 -17.61 6.93
N ASN A 131 -2.71 -18.63 6.21
CA ASN A 131 -1.99 -19.75 6.79
C ASN A 131 -2.75 -20.38 7.99
N GLU A 132 -2.05 -21.01 8.90
CA GLU A 132 -2.67 -21.63 10.06
C GLU A 132 -2.93 -20.63 11.20
N LYS A 133 -4.06 -20.83 11.89
CA LYS A 133 -4.37 -20.05 13.07
C LYS A 133 -3.47 -20.42 14.23
N THR A 134 -2.81 -19.43 14.84
CA THR A 134 -1.99 -19.65 16.02
C THR A 134 -2.87 -20.04 17.20
N LYS A 135 -2.57 -21.19 17.81
CA LYS A 135 -3.29 -21.74 18.97
C LYS A 135 -2.36 -21.81 20.17
N ILE A 136 -2.89 -21.46 21.35
CA ILE A 136 -2.15 -21.67 22.60
C ILE A 136 -2.06 -23.16 22.84
N HIS A 137 -0.84 -23.71 22.81
CA HIS A 137 -0.61 -25.12 23.08
C HIS A 137 -0.62 -25.43 24.58
N ARG A 138 0.03 -24.59 25.39
CA ARG A 138 0.14 -24.76 26.84
C ARG A 138 0.23 -23.43 27.57
N ILE A 139 -0.35 -23.39 28.78
CA ILE A 139 -0.28 -22.25 29.67
C ILE A 139 0.33 -22.73 30.99
N TYR A 140 1.38 -22.05 31.43
CA TYR A 140 2.02 -22.23 32.73
C TYR A 140 1.63 -21.05 33.62
N PHE A 141 1.57 -21.30 34.92
CA PHE A 141 1.36 -20.29 35.94
C PHE A 141 2.52 -20.34 36.93
N GLU A 142 3.05 -19.20 37.28
CA GLU A 142 4.11 -19.02 38.29
C GLU A 142 3.60 -18.07 39.36
N GLY A 143 4.02 -18.26 40.64
CA GLY A 143 3.59 -17.44 41.77
C GLY A 143 2.16 -17.67 42.25
N ASN A 144 1.51 -18.76 41.82
CA ASN A 144 0.14 -19.10 42.21
C ASN A 144 0.07 -19.93 43.50
N GLU A 145 0.36 -19.27 44.63
CA GLU A 145 0.40 -19.95 45.96
C GLU A 145 -0.99 -20.33 46.50
N LYS A 146 -2.04 -19.51 46.23
CA LYS A 146 -3.37 -19.68 46.79
C LYS A 146 -4.39 -20.37 45.85
N LEU A 147 -4.11 -20.40 44.55
CA LEU A 147 -5.00 -20.97 43.54
C LEU A 147 -4.26 -22.00 42.68
N THR A 148 -4.90 -23.11 42.41
CA THR A 148 -4.31 -24.13 41.54
C THR A 148 -4.33 -23.69 40.07
N ALA A 149 -3.37 -24.18 39.27
CA ALA A 149 -3.33 -23.94 37.83
C ALA A 149 -4.64 -24.32 37.10
N ARG A 150 -5.39 -25.29 37.65
CA ARG A 150 -6.70 -25.73 37.13
C ARG A 150 -7.78 -24.67 37.34
N GLU A 151 -7.83 -24.06 38.52
CA GLU A 151 -8.78 -22.97 38.85
C GLU A 151 -8.49 -21.73 38.01
N LEU A 152 -7.22 -21.35 37.86
CA LEU A 152 -6.80 -20.25 37.03
C LEU A 152 -7.16 -20.47 35.55
N LYS A 153 -6.92 -21.67 35.00
CA LYS A 153 -7.33 -22.02 33.64
C LYS A 153 -8.86 -21.98 33.48
N LYS A 154 -9.65 -22.37 34.50
CA LYS A 154 -11.09 -22.31 34.47
C LYS A 154 -11.60 -20.86 34.47
N ALA A 155 -10.98 -19.98 35.23
CA ALA A 155 -11.30 -18.55 35.24
C ALA A 155 -11.04 -17.88 33.90
N MET A 156 -9.94 -18.24 33.20
CA MET A 156 -9.61 -17.74 31.87
C MET A 156 -10.64 -18.14 30.80
N LYS A 157 -11.22 -19.34 30.88
CA LYS A 157 -12.25 -19.79 29.94
C LYS A 157 -13.59 -19.02 30.05
N LYS A 158 -13.90 -18.46 31.21
CA LYS A 158 -15.18 -17.75 31.45
C LYS A 158 -15.23 -16.33 30.85
N LYS A 159 -14.12 -15.78 30.39
CA LYS A 159 -14.04 -14.38 29.90
C LYS A 159 -14.06 -14.23 28.37
N PHE A 160 -14.22 -15.31 27.62
CA PHE A 160 -14.19 -15.31 26.14
C PHE A 160 -15.50 -15.80 25.48
N PHE A 161 -16.62 -15.61 26.17
CA PHE A 161 -17.96 -15.78 25.58
C PHE A 161 -18.81 -14.57 25.89
#